data_72242a9c9d6f278ac8b54c91f6667c9f
#
_entry.id   72242a9c9d6f278ac8b54c91f6667c9f
#
_cell.length_a   1.000
_cell.length_b   1.000
_cell.length_c   1.000
_cell.angle_alpha   90.00
_cell.angle_beta   90.00
_cell.angle_gamma   90.00
#
_symmetry.space_group_name_H-M   'P 1'
#
loop_
_entity.id
_entity.type
_entity.pdbx_description
1 polymer ?
#
loop_
_entity_poly.entity_id
_entity_poly.type
_entity_poly.pdbx_seq_one_letter_code
_entity_poly.pdbx_strand_id
1 'polypeptide(L)'
;MQQIDVMVAGGGLWGCTLARVLAEAGRKILVLERRAALGGNVRCETDPETGIEVHAYGSHIFHTHLDDVWAFINRFTAFNGYQHKVLARYNGRTYFLPLGLALVNQFYGLDLTPAELPAFIAQEAAKGGGATPGQPPNFETQAISFVGKPLYDAFIRDYTRKQWGTDPKNLSADIIRRLPVRASYDVNYFSDTRQGIPLAGYNALFDRLVDHPNISVACGVDGLAERASPTLCARSLRDVPLFYSGPLDALFGYRFGPLPWRSLRFETERLPVADYQGTSVVNYTGADVPFTRIHEFKHYHPEDARTMSAPATVVCREYPKTWARGDEPYYPVDTPASRDLLARYRAEAAKVPNLVVGGRLGDYKYYDMDRSVAAALQAAAAFLCGDRHEDRSAS
;
A
#
# COMPACT_ATOMS: atom_id res chain seq x y z
N MET A 1 -9.76 16.39 -33.12
CA MET A 1 -9.06 15.64 -32.08
C MET A 1 -8.59 16.60 -31.03
N GLN A 2 -8.83 16.26 -29.75
CA GLN A 2 -8.51 17.16 -28.64
C GLN A 2 -6.98 17.21 -28.47
N GLN A 3 -6.44 18.41 -28.28
CA GLN A 3 -5.02 18.61 -27.97
C GLN A 3 -4.76 17.99 -26.59
N ILE A 4 -3.71 17.16 -26.46
CA ILE A 4 -3.26 16.58 -25.18
C ILE A 4 -2.07 17.42 -24.70
N ASP A 5 -2.17 17.95 -23.48
CA ASP A 5 -1.12 18.76 -22.85
C ASP A 5 -0.22 17.90 -21.96
N VAL A 6 -0.77 16.86 -21.32
CA VAL A 6 -0.06 15.96 -20.41
C VAL A 6 -0.54 14.52 -20.58
N MET A 7 0.38 13.59 -20.53
CA MET A 7 0.13 12.16 -20.52
C MET A 7 0.47 11.56 -19.16
N VAL A 8 -0.45 10.77 -18.61
CA VAL A 8 -0.26 10.01 -17.34
C VAL A 8 -0.30 8.53 -17.65
N ALA A 9 0.80 7.84 -17.46
CA ALA A 9 0.89 6.39 -17.61
C ALA A 9 0.81 5.69 -16.24
N GLY A 10 -0.37 5.12 -15.99
CA GLY A 10 -0.79 4.45 -14.76
C GLY A 10 -1.99 5.11 -14.10
N GLY A 11 -3.11 4.40 -14.09
CA GLY A 11 -4.42 4.82 -13.55
C GLY A 11 -4.65 4.41 -12.09
N GLY A 12 -3.59 4.30 -11.30
CA GLY A 12 -3.68 4.12 -9.85
C GLY A 12 -3.92 5.43 -9.10
N LEU A 13 -3.91 5.37 -7.77
CA LEU A 13 -4.27 6.51 -6.92
C LEU A 13 -3.38 7.75 -7.18
N TRP A 14 -2.07 7.56 -7.38
CA TRP A 14 -1.17 8.66 -7.71
C TRP A 14 -1.51 9.30 -9.05
N GLY A 15 -1.69 8.49 -10.10
CA GLY A 15 -1.95 9.00 -11.45
C GLY A 15 -3.31 9.69 -11.58
N CYS A 16 -4.38 9.12 -11.01
CA CYS A 16 -5.72 9.72 -11.04
C CYS A 16 -5.79 11.01 -10.22
N THR A 17 -5.11 11.07 -9.05
CA THR A 17 -5.00 12.29 -8.24
C THR A 17 -4.28 13.39 -9.02
N LEU A 18 -3.13 13.08 -9.59
CA LEU A 18 -2.35 14.02 -10.40
C LEU A 18 -3.14 14.53 -11.61
N ALA A 19 -3.78 13.62 -12.35
CA ALA A 19 -4.60 13.95 -13.50
C ALA A 19 -5.72 14.95 -13.12
N ARG A 20 -6.39 14.71 -11.99
CA ARG A 20 -7.44 15.60 -11.49
C ARG A 20 -6.93 17.01 -11.21
N VAL A 21 -5.83 17.14 -10.49
CA VAL A 21 -5.25 18.44 -10.12
C VAL A 21 -4.81 19.23 -11.36
N LEU A 22 -4.15 18.56 -12.30
CA LEU A 22 -3.70 19.22 -13.54
C LEU A 22 -4.88 19.60 -14.44
N ALA A 23 -5.93 18.78 -14.49
CA ALA A 23 -7.13 19.08 -15.26
C ALA A 23 -7.90 20.27 -14.70
N GLU A 24 -7.99 20.42 -13.37
CA GLU A 24 -8.56 21.58 -12.69
C GLU A 24 -7.74 22.86 -12.94
N ALA A 25 -6.44 22.72 -13.20
CA ALA A 25 -5.57 23.81 -13.64
C ALA A 25 -5.66 24.12 -15.16
N GLY A 26 -6.62 23.50 -15.87
CA GLY A 26 -6.90 23.75 -17.28
C GLY A 26 -6.12 22.89 -18.27
N ARG A 27 -5.27 21.96 -17.82
CA ARG A 27 -4.50 21.07 -18.71
C ARG A 27 -5.39 19.93 -19.22
N LYS A 28 -5.22 19.58 -20.49
CA LYS A 28 -5.90 18.41 -21.12
C LYS A 28 -5.06 17.16 -20.92
N ILE A 29 -5.60 16.20 -20.18
CA ILE A 29 -4.90 15.04 -19.68
C ILE A 29 -5.35 13.78 -20.42
N LEU A 30 -4.39 12.94 -20.83
CA LEU A 30 -4.63 11.57 -21.26
C LEU A 30 -4.09 10.62 -20.21
N VAL A 31 -4.99 9.89 -19.53
CA VAL A 31 -4.65 8.83 -18.58
C VAL A 31 -4.68 7.50 -19.31
N LEU A 32 -3.58 6.77 -19.28
CA LEU A 32 -3.43 5.43 -19.86
C LEU A 32 -3.19 4.41 -18.76
N GLU A 33 -4.05 3.40 -18.69
CA GLU A 33 -3.94 2.31 -17.73
C GLU A 33 -3.77 0.98 -18.46
N ARG A 34 -2.73 0.24 -18.11
CA ARG A 34 -2.42 -1.06 -18.73
C ARG A 34 -3.46 -2.13 -18.42
N ARG A 35 -4.03 -2.11 -17.23
CA ARG A 35 -5.11 -3.00 -16.81
C ARG A 35 -6.44 -2.60 -17.45
N ALA A 36 -7.40 -3.51 -17.41
CA ALA A 36 -8.74 -3.27 -17.98
C ALA A 36 -9.55 -2.16 -17.28
N ALA A 37 -9.08 -1.68 -16.12
CA ALA A 37 -9.77 -0.65 -15.35
C ALA A 37 -8.81 0.13 -14.46
N LEU A 38 -9.24 1.34 -14.06
CA LEU A 38 -8.56 2.20 -13.09
C LEU A 38 -8.51 1.58 -11.69
N GLY A 39 -7.70 2.17 -10.82
CA GLY A 39 -7.60 1.84 -9.41
C GLY A 39 -6.24 1.27 -9.00
N GLY A 40 -5.47 0.75 -9.94
CA GLY A 40 -4.20 0.10 -9.60
C GLY A 40 -4.43 -1.01 -8.58
N ASN A 41 -3.61 -1.07 -7.52
CA ASN A 41 -3.78 -2.08 -6.46
C ASN A 41 -4.93 -1.78 -5.48
N VAL A 42 -5.57 -0.61 -5.58
CA VAL A 42 -6.75 -0.26 -4.75
C VAL A 42 -8.07 -0.72 -5.38
N ARG A 43 -8.00 -1.26 -6.61
CA ARG A 43 -9.19 -1.75 -7.31
C ARG A 43 -9.89 -2.86 -6.53
N CYS A 44 -11.22 -2.76 -6.51
CA CYS A 44 -12.12 -3.75 -5.92
C CYS A 44 -12.95 -4.46 -6.98
N GLU A 45 -13.45 -5.64 -6.62
CA GLU A 45 -14.44 -6.41 -7.36
C GLU A 45 -15.65 -6.63 -6.45
N THR A 46 -16.83 -6.79 -7.03
CA THR A 46 -18.03 -7.12 -6.26
C THR A 46 -18.37 -8.58 -6.45
N ASP A 47 -18.47 -9.33 -5.36
CA ASP A 47 -18.95 -10.71 -5.45
C ASP A 47 -20.41 -10.71 -5.91
N PRO A 48 -20.75 -11.38 -7.03
CA PRO A 48 -22.06 -11.23 -7.66
C PRO A 48 -23.21 -11.84 -6.86
N GLU A 49 -22.94 -12.78 -5.96
CA GLU A 49 -24.00 -13.44 -5.18
C GLU A 49 -24.24 -12.74 -3.84
N THR A 50 -23.18 -12.30 -3.17
CA THR A 50 -23.29 -11.68 -1.85
C THR A 50 -23.35 -10.15 -1.91
N GLY A 51 -22.86 -9.54 -2.99
CA GLY A 51 -22.70 -8.10 -3.11
C GLY A 51 -21.52 -7.55 -2.32
N ILE A 52 -20.69 -8.40 -1.70
CA ILE A 52 -19.53 -7.99 -0.91
C ILE A 52 -18.47 -7.38 -1.82
N GLU A 53 -17.98 -6.19 -1.47
CA GLU A 53 -16.82 -5.58 -2.12
C GLU A 53 -15.55 -6.32 -1.71
N VAL A 54 -14.84 -6.89 -2.69
CA VAL A 54 -13.61 -7.65 -2.53
C VAL A 54 -12.43 -6.81 -3.00
N HIS A 55 -11.47 -6.57 -2.15
CA HIS A 55 -10.23 -5.85 -2.50
C HIS A 55 -9.32 -6.80 -3.28
N ALA A 56 -9.26 -6.66 -4.60
CA ALA A 56 -8.61 -7.61 -5.52
C ALA A 56 -7.10 -7.80 -5.28
N TYR A 57 -6.45 -6.82 -4.68
CA TYR A 57 -5.00 -6.81 -4.45
C TYR A 57 -4.65 -6.69 -2.95
N GLY A 58 -5.48 -7.22 -2.07
CA GLY A 58 -5.32 -7.13 -0.63
C GLY A 58 -6.02 -5.91 -0.03
N SER A 59 -6.17 -5.93 1.28
CA SER A 59 -6.94 -4.91 2.00
C SER A 59 -6.32 -3.54 1.92
N HIS A 60 -7.13 -2.57 1.56
CA HIS A 60 -6.80 -1.16 1.53
C HIS A 60 -7.77 -0.39 2.42
N ILE A 61 -7.25 0.21 3.47
CA ILE A 61 -8.01 1.09 4.36
C ILE A 61 -7.40 2.49 4.21
N PHE A 62 -8.21 3.48 3.88
CA PHE A 62 -7.73 4.84 3.84
C PHE A 62 -7.57 5.38 5.26
N HIS A 63 -6.40 5.92 5.57
CA HIS A 63 -6.12 6.59 6.83
C HIS A 63 -5.11 7.72 6.60
N THR A 64 -5.19 8.79 7.39
CA THR A 64 -4.24 9.90 7.29
C THR A 64 -4.31 10.85 8.48
N HIS A 65 -3.18 11.48 8.79
CA HIS A 65 -3.08 12.65 9.65
C HIS A 65 -2.87 13.96 8.84
N LEU A 66 -2.77 13.87 7.50
CA LEU A 66 -2.52 15.01 6.61
C LEU A 66 -3.85 15.72 6.28
N ASP A 67 -3.97 16.98 6.70
CA ASP A 67 -5.19 17.77 6.52
C ASP A 67 -5.52 18.03 5.05
N ASP A 68 -4.51 18.35 4.25
CA ASP A 68 -4.63 18.63 2.81
C ASP A 68 -5.06 17.40 2.02
N VAL A 69 -4.52 16.23 2.36
CA VAL A 69 -4.89 14.95 1.75
C VAL A 69 -6.33 14.58 2.11
N TRP A 70 -6.71 14.74 3.38
CA TRP A 70 -8.08 14.47 3.81
C TRP A 70 -9.09 15.40 3.15
N ALA A 71 -8.78 16.71 3.10
CA ALA A 71 -9.61 17.70 2.41
C ALA A 71 -9.75 17.40 0.91
N PHE A 72 -8.66 17.02 0.25
CA PHE A 72 -8.68 16.68 -1.17
C PHE A 72 -9.55 15.45 -1.44
N ILE A 73 -9.31 14.33 -0.76
CA ILE A 73 -9.99 13.06 -1.08
C ILE A 73 -11.50 13.10 -0.77
N ASN A 74 -11.90 13.83 0.27
CA ASN A 74 -13.32 14.01 0.63
C ASN A 74 -14.14 14.83 -0.39
N ARG A 75 -13.51 15.45 -1.34
CA ARG A 75 -14.20 16.07 -2.49
C ARG A 75 -14.84 15.02 -3.41
N PHE A 76 -14.31 13.79 -3.39
CA PHE A 76 -14.68 12.72 -4.33
C PHE A 76 -15.41 11.56 -3.67
N THR A 77 -15.31 11.41 -2.35
CA THR A 77 -16.03 10.36 -1.63
C THR A 77 -16.27 10.77 -0.18
N ALA A 78 -17.30 10.21 0.43
CA ALA A 78 -17.44 10.15 1.87
C ALA A 78 -16.90 8.81 2.36
N PHE A 79 -16.32 8.79 3.55
CA PHE A 79 -15.83 7.58 4.20
C PHE A 79 -16.82 7.09 5.26
N ASN A 80 -16.90 5.77 5.45
CA ASN A 80 -17.61 5.20 6.58
C ASN A 80 -16.81 5.38 7.89
N GLY A 81 -17.39 5.04 9.01
CA GLY A 81 -16.71 5.12 10.31
C GLY A 81 -15.86 3.89 10.64
N TYR A 82 -15.44 3.10 9.65
CA TYR A 82 -14.67 1.89 9.88
C TYR A 82 -13.34 2.15 10.57
N GLN A 83 -13.11 1.46 11.69
CA GLN A 83 -11.87 1.49 12.45
C GLN A 83 -11.14 0.15 12.25
N HIS A 84 -9.94 0.20 11.67
CA HIS A 84 -9.20 -1.01 11.36
C HIS A 84 -8.68 -1.70 12.62
N LYS A 85 -9.10 -2.96 12.79
CA LYS A 85 -8.64 -3.86 13.84
C LYS A 85 -8.08 -5.13 13.20
N VAL A 86 -6.96 -5.60 13.72
CA VAL A 86 -6.30 -6.80 13.25
C VAL A 86 -6.11 -7.75 14.43
N LEU A 87 -6.46 -9.00 14.24
CA LEU A 87 -6.18 -10.06 15.19
C LEU A 87 -4.97 -10.88 14.72
N ALA A 88 -4.29 -11.53 15.65
CA ALA A 88 -3.24 -12.51 15.36
C ALA A 88 -3.67 -13.91 15.80
N ARG A 89 -3.39 -14.92 14.99
CA ARG A 89 -3.56 -16.32 15.35
C ARG A 89 -2.20 -16.97 15.55
N TYR A 90 -1.99 -17.54 16.74
CA TYR A 90 -0.79 -18.24 17.12
C TYR A 90 -1.11 -19.42 18.03
N ASN A 91 -0.61 -20.62 17.71
CA ASN A 91 -0.83 -21.86 18.47
C ASN A 91 -2.31 -22.11 18.83
N GLY A 92 -3.21 -21.92 17.83
CA GLY A 92 -4.66 -22.17 18.00
C GLY A 92 -5.41 -21.10 18.79
N ARG A 93 -4.73 -20.07 19.31
CA ARG A 93 -5.34 -18.95 20.04
C ARG A 93 -5.36 -17.67 19.20
N THR A 94 -6.33 -16.80 19.50
CA THR A 94 -6.45 -15.49 18.87
C THR A 94 -6.06 -14.40 19.85
N TYR A 95 -5.28 -13.42 19.38
CA TYR A 95 -4.74 -12.30 20.16
C TYR A 95 -5.06 -10.99 19.49
N PHE A 96 -5.14 -9.92 20.27
CA PHE A 96 -5.34 -8.57 19.73
C PHE A 96 -4.01 -7.96 19.23
N LEU A 97 -4.01 -7.40 18.01
CA LEU A 97 -2.95 -6.53 17.52
C LEU A 97 -3.43 -5.06 17.58
N PRO A 98 -2.51 -4.08 17.59
CA PRO A 98 -1.06 -4.19 17.59
C PRO A 98 -0.49 -4.69 18.93
N LEU A 99 0.85 -4.90 18.97
CA LEU A 99 1.55 -5.22 20.21
C LEU A 99 1.25 -4.14 21.25
N GLY A 100 0.67 -4.54 22.37
CA GLY A 100 0.25 -3.62 23.41
C GLY A 100 -0.25 -4.35 24.66
N LEU A 101 -0.81 -3.58 25.60
CA LEU A 101 -1.22 -4.08 26.91
C LEU A 101 -2.19 -5.26 26.80
N ALA A 102 -3.18 -5.19 25.89
CA ALA A 102 -4.15 -6.27 25.66
C ALA A 102 -3.47 -7.57 25.24
N LEU A 103 -2.57 -7.52 24.23
CA LEU A 103 -1.87 -8.69 23.72
C LEU A 103 -0.92 -9.27 24.80
N VAL A 104 -0.16 -8.39 25.48
CA VAL A 104 0.83 -8.84 26.48
C VAL A 104 0.14 -9.52 27.65
N ASN A 105 -0.91 -8.94 28.21
CA ASN A 105 -1.67 -9.54 29.31
C ASN A 105 -2.28 -10.89 28.87
N GLN A 106 -2.86 -10.93 27.68
CA GLN A 106 -3.45 -12.15 27.14
C GLN A 106 -2.40 -13.26 26.90
N PHE A 107 -1.22 -12.90 26.37
CA PHE A 107 -0.18 -13.86 26.01
C PHE A 107 0.51 -14.46 27.23
N TYR A 108 0.83 -13.64 28.22
CA TYR A 108 1.51 -14.08 29.44
C TYR A 108 0.55 -14.50 30.57
N GLY A 109 -0.75 -14.29 30.43
CA GLY A 109 -1.74 -14.56 31.48
C GLY A 109 -1.58 -13.61 32.67
N LEU A 110 -1.30 -12.33 32.39
CA LEU A 110 -1.03 -11.29 33.38
C LEU A 110 -2.16 -10.25 33.38
N ASP A 111 -2.14 -9.38 34.38
CA ASP A 111 -3.03 -8.21 34.50
C ASP A 111 -2.19 -6.95 34.78
N LEU A 112 -1.23 -6.67 33.90
CA LEU A 112 -0.37 -5.51 33.99
C LEU A 112 -1.18 -4.24 33.74
N THR A 113 -0.86 -3.21 34.52
CA THR A 113 -1.33 -1.84 34.26
C THR A 113 -0.50 -1.15 33.16
N PRO A 114 -0.98 -0.04 32.57
CA PRO A 114 -0.20 0.77 31.64
C PRO A 114 1.16 1.21 32.18
N ALA A 115 1.26 1.47 33.49
CA ALA A 115 2.49 1.90 34.15
C ALA A 115 3.52 0.76 34.29
N GLU A 116 3.09 -0.46 34.45
CA GLU A 116 3.95 -1.64 34.66
C GLU A 116 4.46 -2.24 33.33
N LEU A 117 3.71 -2.08 32.24
CA LEU A 117 4.04 -2.67 30.94
C LEU A 117 5.46 -2.33 30.45
N PRO A 118 5.94 -1.07 30.48
CA PRO A 118 7.29 -0.74 30.00
C PRO A 118 8.40 -1.47 30.76
N ALA A 119 8.27 -1.58 32.10
CA ALA A 119 9.24 -2.29 32.93
C ALA A 119 9.22 -3.80 32.64
N PHE A 120 8.05 -4.40 32.48
CA PHE A 120 7.89 -5.78 32.10
C PHE A 120 8.55 -6.09 30.74
N ILE A 121 8.28 -5.29 29.71
CA ILE A 121 8.87 -5.46 28.38
C ILE A 121 10.40 -5.31 28.43
N ALA A 122 10.92 -4.34 29.20
CA ALA A 122 12.36 -4.18 29.37
C ALA A 122 13.00 -5.40 30.05
N GLN A 123 12.33 -6.02 31.02
CA GLN A 123 12.79 -7.27 31.66
C GLN A 123 12.80 -8.43 30.65
N GLU A 124 11.76 -8.59 29.83
CA GLU A 124 11.70 -9.63 28.81
C GLU A 124 12.80 -9.46 27.74
N ALA A 125 13.04 -8.22 27.31
CA ALA A 125 14.10 -7.88 26.36
C ALA A 125 15.50 -8.17 26.94
N ALA A 126 15.71 -7.90 28.23
CA ALA A 126 16.98 -8.14 28.94
C ALA A 126 17.32 -9.64 29.16
N LYS A 127 16.35 -10.54 29.01
CA LYS A 127 16.58 -11.99 29.15
C LYS A 127 17.50 -12.59 28.05
N GLY A 128 17.88 -11.81 27.06
CA GLY A 128 18.88 -12.15 26.05
C GLY A 128 18.32 -12.39 24.64
N GLY A 129 19.22 -12.51 23.69
CA GLY A 129 18.91 -12.64 22.26
C GLY A 129 18.76 -11.33 21.51
N GLY A 130 18.80 -10.17 22.19
CA GLY A 130 18.79 -8.86 21.59
C GLY A 130 20.15 -8.42 21.04
N ALA A 131 20.26 -7.15 20.65
CA ALA A 131 21.48 -6.57 20.08
C ALA A 131 22.67 -6.69 21.06
N THR A 132 23.79 -7.18 20.56
CA THR A 132 25.04 -7.32 21.32
C THR A 132 25.86 -6.04 21.16
N PRO A 133 26.40 -5.43 22.24
CA PRO A 133 27.29 -4.29 22.12
C PRO A 133 28.46 -4.58 21.16
N GLY A 134 28.73 -3.66 20.24
CA GLY A 134 29.81 -3.78 19.27
C GLY A 134 29.48 -4.60 18.01
N GLN A 135 28.30 -5.19 17.89
CA GLN A 135 27.82 -5.82 16.66
C GLN A 135 26.68 -5.00 16.05
N PRO A 136 26.69 -4.74 14.72
CA PRO A 136 25.55 -4.08 14.08
C PRO A 136 24.29 -4.97 14.22
N PRO A 137 23.17 -4.40 14.65
CA PRO A 137 21.94 -5.17 14.81
C PRO A 137 21.39 -5.61 13.44
N ASN A 138 20.80 -6.79 13.40
CA ASN A 138 19.91 -7.23 12.33
C ASN A 138 18.45 -7.13 12.79
N PHE A 139 17.50 -7.47 11.91
CA PHE A 139 16.07 -7.42 12.24
C PHE A 139 15.73 -8.22 13.51
N GLU A 140 16.22 -9.46 13.64
CA GLU A 140 15.92 -10.34 14.79
C GLU A 140 16.39 -9.72 16.09
N THR A 141 17.69 -9.36 16.16
CA THR A 141 18.26 -8.80 17.40
C THR A 141 17.62 -7.47 17.79
N GLN A 142 17.27 -6.65 16.80
CA GLN A 142 16.55 -5.40 17.01
C GLN A 142 15.13 -5.63 17.53
N ALA A 143 14.38 -6.57 16.92
CA ALA A 143 13.03 -6.90 17.36
C ALA A 143 13.02 -7.45 18.80
N ILE A 144 13.92 -8.38 19.11
CA ILE A 144 14.04 -8.94 20.45
C ILE A 144 14.36 -7.87 21.49
N SER A 145 15.21 -6.89 21.13
CA SER A 145 15.51 -5.76 22.03
C SER A 145 14.30 -4.88 22.34
N PHE A 146 13.28 -4.88 21.47
CA PHE A 146 12.07 -4.11 21.68
C PHE A 146 10.99 -4.84 22.49
N VAL A 147 10.84 -6.16 22.31
CA VAL A 147 9.67 -6.88 22.84
C VAL A 147 10.02 -8.14 23.64
N GLY A 148 11.27 -8.53 23.67
CA GLY A 148 11.71 -9.80 24.23
C GLY A 148 11.51 -10.98 23.28
N LYS A 149 12.25 -12.06 23.58
CA LYS A 149 12.25 -13.24 22.71
C LYS A 149 10.90 -13.96 22.61
N PRO A 150 10.08 -14.12 23.68
CA PRO A 150 8.80 -14.81 23.56
C PRO A 150 7.81 -14.15 22.61
N LEU A 151 7.65 -12.81 22.67
CA LEU A 151 6.78 -12.07 21.77
C LEU A 151 7.33 -12.04 20.32
N TYR A 152 8.66 -11.94 20.18
CA TYR A 152 9.31 -12.06 18.89
C TYR A 152 9.01 -13.42 18.25
N ASP A 153 9.22 -14.52 18.96
CA ASP A 153 9.00 -15.87 18.45
C ASP A 153 7.53 -16.12 18.08
N ALA A 154 6.60 -15.60 18.88
CA ALA A 154 5.17 -15.81 18.68
C ALA A 154 4.56 -14.98 17.56
N PHE A 155 4.93 -13.69 17.44
CA PHE A 155 4.18 -12.74 16.60
C PHE A 155 4.99 -12.12 15.47
N ILE A 156 6.33 -12.24 15.49
CA ILE A 156 7.19 -11.51 14.56
C ILE A 156 8.01 -12.47 13.69
N ARG A 157 8.71 -13.45 14.27
CA ARG A 157 9.70 -14.27 13.56
C ARG A 157 9.17 -14.95 12.31
N ASP A 158 8.18 -15.82 12.46
CA ASP A 158 7.72 -16.64 11.35
C ASP A 158 6.81 -15.86 10.39
N TYR A 159 6.09 -14.86 10.90
CA TYR A 159 5.37 -13.89 10.06
C TYR A 159 6.35 -13.13 9.14
N THR A 160 7.44 -12.59 9.70
CA THR A 160 8.49 -11.89 8.94
C THR A 160 9.17 -12.83 7.95
N ARG A 161 9.50 -14.07 8.36
CA ARG A 161 10.08 -15.07 7.47
C ARG A 161 9.17 -15.34 6.25
N LYS A 162 7.88 -15.51 6.45
CA LYS A 162 6.90 -15.67 5.36
C LYS A 162 6.87 -14.43 4.47
N GLN A 163 6.69 -13.25 5.07
CA GLN A 163 6.54 -11.98 4.34
C GLN A 163 7.76 -11.66 3.48
N TRP A 164 8.96 -11.85 4.02
CA TRP A 164 10.21 -11.49 3.32
C TRP A 164 10.86 -12.66 2.57
N GLY A 165 10.43 -13.90 2.81
CA GLY A 165 10.98 -15.10 2.17
C GLY A 165 12.43 -15.41 2.55
N THR A 166 12.89 -14.87 3.68
CA THR A 166 14.24 -15.09 4.21
C THR A 166 14.23 -15.10 5.75
N ASP A 167 15.29 -15.62 6.34
CA ASP A 167 15.43 -15.58 7.80
C ASP A 167 15.54 -14.12 8.28
N PRO A 168 14.83 -13.72 9.35
CA PRO A 168 14.93 -12.37 9.92
C PRO A 168 16.37 -11.94 10.28
N LYS A 169 17.27 -12.87 10.55
CA LYS A 169 18.70 -12.59 10.77
C LYS A 169 19.40 -11.96 9.56
N ASN A 170 18.88 -12.23 8.35
CA ASN A 170 19.42 -11.73 7.11
C ASN A 170 18.80 -10.39 6.68
N LEU A 171 17.84 -9.87 7.46
CA LEU A 171 17.17 -8.61 7.19
C LEU A 171 17.84 -7.46 7.96
N SER A 172 17.85 -6.27 7.36
CA SER A 172 18.34 -5.06 8.02
C SER A 172 17.45 -4.69 9.21
N ALA A 173 18.08 -4.23 10.30
CA ALA A 173 17.37 -3.62 11.43
C ALA A 173 16.54 -2.40 11.03
N ASP A 174 16.84 -1.76 9.90
CA ASP A 174 16.11 -0.61 9.38
C ASP A 174 14.63 -0.92 9.07
N ILE A 175 14.31 -2.18 8.78
CA ILE A 175 12.93 -2.62 8.53
C ILE A 175 12.07 -2.50 9.80
N ILE A 176 12.71 -2.63 10.97
CA ILE A 176 12.05 -2.57 12.30
C ILE A 176 12.67 -1.47 13.17
N ARG A 177 12.78 -0.27 12.64
CA ARG A 177 13.31 0.88 13.41
C ARG A 177 12.50 1.21 14.64
N ARG A 178 11.20 0.91 14.64
CA ARG A 178 10.26 1.12 15.73
C ARG A 178 9.29 -0.04 15.80
N LEU A 179 9.16 -0.59 16.97
CA LEU A 179 8.11 -1.54 17.29
C LEU A 179 7.47 -1.06 18.61
N PRO A 180 6.58 -0.07 18.55
CA PRO A 180 5.97 0.46 19.76
C PRO A 180 5.07 -0.59 20.39
N VAL A 181 5.32 -0.88 21.67
CA VAL A 181 4.38 -1.62 22.51
C VAL A 181 3.48 -0.59 23.17
N ARG A 182 2.18 -0.61 22.85
CA ARG A 182 1.24 0.39 23.35
C ARG A 182 0.86 0.11 24.80
N ALA A 183 1.12 1.07 25.68
CA ALA A 183 0.72 1.01 27.08
C ALA A 183 -0.77 1.36 27.27
N SER A 184 -1.65 0.74 26.47
CA SER A 184 -3.08 0.94 26.50
C SER A 184 -3.82 -0.27 25.95
N TYR A 185 -5.13 -0.35 26.21
CA TYR A 185 -6.04 -1.33 25.61
C TYR A 185 -6.58 -0.88 24.22
N ASP A 186 -6.01 0.17 23.62
CA ASP A 186 -6.35 0.58 22.26
C ASP A 186 -5.86 -0.47 21.25
N VAL A 187 -6.81 -1.17 20.66
CA VAL A 187 -6.59 -2.22 19.65
C VAL A 187 -6.81 -1.71 18.21
N ASN A 188 -6.98 -0.42 18.01
CA ASN A 188 -7.02 0.15 16.67
C ASN A 188 -5.65 -0.02 16.00
N TYR A 189 -5.62 -0.53 14.78
CA TYR A 189 -4.36 -0.80 14.09
C TYR A 189 -3.59 0.50 13.76
N PHE A 190 -4.31 1.49 13.24
CA PHE A 190 -3.76 2.82 12.98
C PHE A 190 -3.97 3.77 14.17
N SER A 191 -3.04 4.69 14.33
CA SER A 191 -3.16 5.81 15.29
C SER A 191 -3.89 7.02 14.70
N ASP A 192 -4.12 7.02 13.37
CA ASP A 192 -4.81 8.10 12.69
C ASP A 192 -6.30 8.11 13.05
N THR A 193 -6.81 9.28 13.43
CA THR A 193 -8.23 9.46 13.75
C THR A 193 -9.11 9.50 12.50
N ARG A 194 -8.53 9.87 11.35
CA ARG A 194 -9.19 9.89 10.03
C ARG A 194 -8.89 8.61 9.32
N GLN A 195 -9.83 7.68 9.32
CA GLN A 195 -9.74 6.41 8.63
C GLN A 195 -11.11 5.93 8.19
N GLY A 196 -11.13 5.04 7.22
CA GLY A 196 -12.39 4.45 6.73
C GLY A 196 -12.25 3.85 5.34
N ILE A 197 -13.38 3.33 4.87
CA ILE A 197 -13.57 2.83 3.50
C ILE A 197 -14.52 3.81 2.78
N PRO A 198 -14.31 4.11 1.48
CA PRO A 198 -15.27 4.91 0.72
C PRO A 198 -16.66 4.28 0.75
N LEU A 199 -17.69 5.03 1.16
CA LEU A 199 -19.08 4.53 1.25
C LEU A 199 -19.61 3.96 -0.07
N ALA A 200 -19.17 4.51 -1.22
CA ALA A 200 -19.56 4.04 -2.54
C ALA A 200 -18.54 3.04 -3.13
N GLY A 201 -17.61 2.55 -2.32
CA GLY A 201 -16.50 1.69 -2.75
C GLY A 201 -15.35 2.46 -3.43
N TYR A 202 -14.20 1.80 -3.52
CA TYR A 202 -13.01 2.42 -4.13
C TYR A 202 -13.17 2.67 -5.64
N ASN A 203 -13.85 1.80 -6.37
CA ASN A 203 -14.00 1.99 -7.81
C ASN A 203 -14.70 3.32 -8.12
N ALA A 204 -15.77 3.65 -7.39
CA ALA A 204 -16.48 4.92 -7.54
C ALA A 204 -15.62 6.14 -7.19
N LEU A 205 -14.66 6.02 -6.28
CA LEU A 205 -13.68 7.07 -6.01
C LEU A 205 -12.84 7.37 -7.25
N PHE A 206 -12.33 6.32 -7.93
CA PHE A 206 -11.53 6.49 -9.15
C PHE A 206 -12.35 7.09 -10.29
N ASP A 207 -13.58 6.65 -10.48
CA ASP A 207 -14.49 7.21 -11.48
C ASP A 207 -14.68 8.71 -11.25
N ARG A 208 -14.91 9.15 -10.02
CA ARG A 208 -15.08 10.57 -9.68
C ARG A 208 -13.79 11.38 -9.78
N LEU A 209 -12.61 10.78 -9.49
CA LEU A 209 -11.32 11.45 -9.67
C LEU A 209 -11.08 11.81 -11.14
N VAL A 210 -11.46 10.96 -12.08
CA VAL A 210 -11.25 11.20 -13.50
C VAL A 210 -12.46 11.82 -14.22
N ASP A 211 -13.59 11.98 -13.55
CA ASP A 211 -14.77 12.67 -14.09
C ASP A 211 -14.52 14.17 -14.18
N HIS A 212 -13.90 14.58 -15.30
CA HIS A 212 -13.58 15.96 -15.59
C HIS A 212 -13.46 16.15 -17.11
N PRO A 213 -14.01 17.26 -17.71
CA PRO A 213 -14.03 17.48 -19.16
C PRO A 213 -12.63 17.52 -19.81
N ASN A 214 -11.60 17.81 -19.02
CA ASN A 214 -10.21 17.83 -19.47
C ASN A 214 -9.46 16.51 -19.25
N ILE A 215 -10.13 15.43 -18.81
CA ILE A 215 -9.49 14.11 -18.63
C ILE A 215 -10.09 13.15 -19.64
N SER A 216 -9.22 12.52 -20.40
CA SER A 216 -9.55 11.34 -21.22
C SER A 216 -8.86 10.12 -20.65
N VAL A 217 -9.56 8.99 -20.57
CA VAL A 217 -9.04 7.74 -20.01
C VAL A 217 -9.08 6.65 -21.06
N ALA A 218 -8.01 5.85 -21.16
CA ALA A 218 -7.99 4.62 -21.92
C ALA A 218 -7.39 3.49 -21.06
N CYS A 219 -8.20 2.47 -20.80
CA CYS A 219 -7.78 1.26 -20.09
C CYS A 219 -7.43 0.15 -21.10
N GLY A 220 -6.63 -0.85 -20.67
CA GLY A 220 -6.09 -1.89 -21.54
C GLY A 220 -4.97 -1.40 -22.46
N VAL A 221 -4.38 -0.22 -22.17
CA VAL A 221 -3.38 0.44 -23.01
C VAL A 221 -2.07 0.60 -22.24
N ASP A 222 -0.97 0.08 -22.83
CA ASP A 222 0.37 0.34 -22.29
C ASP A 222 0.81 1.76 -22.69
N GLY A 223 0.95 2.63 -21.70
CA GLY A 223 1.29 4.03 -21.90
C GLY A 223 2.65 4.25 -22.55
N LEU A 224 3.63 3.37 -22.33
CA LEU A 224 4.95 3.50 -22.96
C LEU A 224 4.89 3.09 -24.44
N ALA A 225 4.14 2.03 -24.75
CA ALA A 225 3.91 1.61 -26.13
C ALA A 225 3.13 2.67 -26.91
N GLU A 226 2.06 3.22 -26.33
CA GLU A 226 1.26 4.29 -26.94
C GLU A 226 2.08 5.58 -27.15
N ARG A 227 2.98 5.94 -26.21
CA ARG A 227 3.90 7.07 -26.40
C ARG A 227 4.86 6.87 -27.57
N ALA A 228 5.37 5.64 -27.71
CA ALA A 228 6.33 5.29 -28.78
C ALA A 228 5.67 5.23 -30.16
N SER A 229 4.45 4.71 -30.24
CA SER A 229 3.69 4.49 -31.48
C SER A 229 2.20 4.76 -31.21
N PRO A 230 1.76 6.06 -31.28
CA PRO A 230 0.41 6.45 -30.94
C PRO A 230 -0.63 5.80 -31.83
N THR A 231 -1.68 5.24 -31.23
CA THR A 231 -2.84 4.67 -31.89
C THR A 231 -4.15 5.39 -31.54
N LEU A 232 -4.19 6.02 -30.35
CA LEU A 232 -5.36 6.72 -29.83
C LEU A 232 -5.45 8.18 -30.31
N CYS A 233 -4.34 8.74 -30.78
CA CYS A 233 -4.32 10.08 -31.36
C CYS A 233 -3.42 10.15 -32.59
N ALA A 234 -3.77 11.01 -33.55
CA ALA A 234 -3.00 11.18 -34.78
C ALA A 234 -1.70 12.00 -34.59
N ARG A 235 -1.40 12.47 -33.38
CA ARG A 235 -0.25 13.32 -33.07
C ARG A 235 0.80 12.50 -32.31
N SER A 236 2.09 12.81 -32.55
CA SER A 236 3.17 12.28 -31.74
C SER A 236 2.98 12.69 -30.26
N LEU A 237 3.09 11.71 -29.37
CA LEU A 237 3.06 11.93 -27.91
C LEU A 237 4.49 12.05 -27.32
N ARG A 238 5.53 12.03 -28.16
CA ARG A 238 6.94 12.01 -27.70
C ARG A 238 7.34 13.27 -26.94
N ASP A 239 6.82 14.42 -27.38
CA ASP A 239 7.15 15.73 -26.78
C ASP A 239 6.16 16.14 -25.68
N VAL A 240 5.07 15.38 -25.49
CA VAL A 240 4.11 15.64 -24.42
C VAL A 240 4.72 15.23 -23.08
N PRO A 241 4.63 16.08 -22.04
CA PRO A 241 5.04 15.72 -20.69
C PRO A 241 4.43 14.38 -20.24
N LEU A 242 5.28 13.46 -19.78
CA LEU A 242 4.88 12.14 -19.30
C LEU A 242 5.04 12.05 -17.78
N PHE A 243 3.94 11.76 -17.11
CA PHE A 243 3.93 11.32 -15.71
C PHE A 243 3.80 9.79 -15.68
N TYR A 244 4.80 9.12 -15.16
CA TYR A 244 4.89 7.66 -15.16
C TYR A 244 4.86 7.09 -13.74
N SER A 245 3.90 6.22 -13.46
CA SER A 245 3.75 5.58 -12.14
C SER A 245 3.98 4.06 -12.14
N GLY A 246 4.49 3.52 -13.22
CA GLY A 246 4.92 2.11 -13.30
C GLY A 246 6.31 1.89 -12.68
N PRO A 247 6.80 0.63 -12.66
CA PRO A 247 8.14 0.31 -12.15
C PRO A 247 9.23 1.05 -12.94
N LEU A 248 10.14 1.71 -12.22
CA LEU A 248 11.18 2.54 -12.82
C LEU A 248 12.14 1.76 -13.72
N ASP A 249 12.46 0.53 -13.37
CA ASP A 249 13.31 -0.36 -14.16
C ASP A 249 12.64 -0.83 -15.46
N ALA A 250 11.31 -1.03 -15.43
CA ALA A 250 10.52 -1.36 -16.61
C ALA A 250 10.51 -0.23 -17.64
N LEU A 251 10.49 1.04 -17.20
CA LEU A 251 10.58 2.22 -18.06
C LEU A 251 11.81 2.16 -18.99
N PHE A 252 12.90 1.58 -18.49
CA PHE A 252 14.16 1.44 -19.23
C PHE A 252 14.44 0.01 -19.71
N GLY A 253 13.39 -0.82 -19.86
CA GLY A 253 13.52 -2.18 -20.35
C GLY A 253 14.42 -3.08 -19.51
N TYR A 254 14.55 -2.78 -18.19
CA TYR A 254 15.39 -3.52 -17.24
C TYR A 254 16.89 -3.57 -17.61
N ARG A 255 17.41 -2.59 -18.33
CA ARG A 255 18.78 -2.59 -18.89
C ARG A 255 19.90 -2.70 -17.86
N PHE A 256 19.66 -2.36 -16.59
CA PHE A 256 20.62 -2.53 -15.49
C PHE A 256 20.30 -3.73 -14.60
N GLY A 257 19.27 -4.51 -14.95
CA GLY A 257 18.67 -5.58 -14.15
C GLY A 257 17.40 -5.13 -13.42
N PRO A 258 16.59 -6.08 -12.95
CA PRO A 258 15.36 -5.78 -12.25
C PRO A 258 15.61 -5.29 -10.84
N LEU A 259 14.86 -4.28 -10.40
CA LEU A 259 14.76 -3.91 -9.00
C LEU A 259 14.06 -5.04 -8.22
N PRO A 260 14.57 -5.47 -7.06
CA PRO A 260 13.98 -6.57 -6.32
C PRO A 260 12.70 -6.15 -5.59
N TRP A 261 11.65 -6.95 -5.74
CA TRP A 261 10.36 -6.77 -5.08
C TRP A 261 9.93 -8.02 -4.32
N ARG A 262 9.08 -7.84 -3.33
CA ARG A 262 8.18 -8.90 -2.86
C ARG A 262 6.87 -8.79 -3.61
N SER A 263 6.26 -9.95 -3.88
CA SER A 263 4.96 -10.06 -4.50
C SER A 263 3.99 -10.80 -3.58
N LEU A 264 2.72 -10.78 -3.94
CA LEU A 264 1.65 -11.47 -3.23
C LEU A 264 0.85 -12.32 -4.22
N ARG A 265 0.31 -13.42 -3.71
CA ARG A 265 -0.71 -14.22 -4.37
C ARG A 265 -1.93 -14.29 -3.46
N PHE A 266 -3.09 -14.11 -4.04
CA PHE A 266 -4.37 -14.11 -3.33
C PHE A 266 -5.19 -15.32 -3.73
N GLU A 267 -5.82 -15.96 -2.75
CA GLU A 267 -6.81 -17.03 -2.96
C GLU A 267 -8.12 -16.57 -2.33
N THR A 268 -9.06 -16.16 -3.18
CA THR A 268 -10.38 -15.71 -2.77
C THR A 268 -11.36 -16.88 -2.85
N GLU A 269 -12.16 -17.06 -1.80
CA GLU A 269 -13.13 -18.13 -1.66
C GLU A 269 -14.42 -17.60 -1.05
N ARG A 270 -15.55 -18.01 -1.61
CA ARG A 270 -16.86 -17.82 -1.00
C ARG A 270 -17.19 -18.99 -0.10
N LEU A 271 -17.52 -18.71 1.14
CA LEU A 271 -17.86 -19.71 2.15
C LEU A 271 -19.36 -19.65 2.48
N PRO A 272 -20.04 -20.81 2.60
CA PRO A 272 -21.47 -20.89 2.93
C PRO A 272 -21.72 -20.72 4.44
N VAL A 273 -21.13 -19.68 5.02
CA VAL A 273 -21.29 -19.29 6.43
C VAL A 273 -21.47 -17.78 6.50
N ALA A 274 -22.31 -17.32 7.42
CA ALA A 274 -22.63 -15.90 7.54
C ALA A 274 -21.41 -15.06 7.97
N ASP A 275 -20.54 -15.62 8.80
CA ASP A 275 -19.31 -14.99 9.30
C ASP A 275 -18.25 -16.09 9.53
N TYR A 276 -17.04 -15.87 9.09
CA TYR A 276 -15.97 -16.85 9.18
C TYR A 276 -15.02 -16.58 10.35
N GLN A 277 -14.64 -15.33 10.56
CA GLN A 277 -13.61 -14.98 11.55
C GLN A 277 -14.00 -13.83 12.50
N GLY A 278 -15.16 -13.21 12.33
CA GLY A 278 -15.70 -12.15 13.20
C GLY A 278 -14.96 -10.82 13.11
N THR A 279 -14.11 -10.65 12.12
CA THR A 279 -13.32 -9.44 11.91
C THR A 279 -12.80 -9.37 10.46
N SER A 280 -12.39 -8.18 10.03
CA SER A 280 -11.89 -7.99 8.66
C SER A 280 -10.54 -8.67 8.38
N VAL A 281 -9.61 -8.73 9.35
CA VAL A 281 -8.27 -9.28 9.13
C VAL A 281 -7.77 -10.08 10.34
N VAL A 282 -7.29 -11.28 10.05
CA VAL A 282 -6.55 -12.11 11.00
C VAL A 282 -5.18 -12.44 10.43
N ASN A 283 -4.12 -12.05 11.13
CA ASN A 283 -2.75 -12.43 10.80
C ASN A 283 -2.43 -13.81 11.39
N TYR A 284 -1.84 -14.66 10.58
CA TYR A 284 -1.35 -15.99 10.99
C TYR A 284 0.15 -15.90 11.20
N THR A 285 0.57 -15.84 12.46
CA THR A 285 1.96 -15.50 12.81
C THR A 285 2.88 -16.70 12.92
N GLY A 286 2.33 -17.90 13.08
CA GLY A 286 3.11 -19.16 13.15
C GLY A 286 3.55 -19.66 11.78
N ALA A 287 4.41 -20.69 11.80
CA ALA A 287 4.91 -21.39 10.61
C ALA A 287 3.98 -22.53 10.12
N ASP A 288 2.90 -22.79 10.84
CA ASP A 288 1.94 -23.88 10.61
C ASP A 288 1.13 -23.72 9.31
N VAL A 289 1.03 -22.51 8.79
CA VAL A 289 0.35 -22.19 7.52
C VAL A 289 1.22 -21.32 6.63
N PRO A 290 1.12 -21.46 5.28
CA PRO A 290 1.97 -20.72 4.35
C PRO A 290 1.51 -19.29 4.07
N PHE A 291 0.26 -18.93 4.37
CA PHE A 291 -0.27 -17.58 4.21
C PHE A 291 0.02 -16.71 5.44
N THR A 292 0.06 -15.40 5.24
CA THR A 292 0.30 -14.44 6.31
C THR A 292 -0.97 -13.93 6.95
N ARG A 293 -2.06 -13.84 6.19
CA ARG A 293 -3.34 -13.33 6.70
C ARG A 293 -4.54 -13.86 5.94
N ILE A 294 -5.69 -13.78 6.58
CA ILE A 294 -6.99 -13.95 5.94
C ILE A 294 -7.75 -12.63 6.07
N HIS A 295 -8.30 -12.18 4.95
CA HIS A 295 -9.23 -11.05 4.88
C HIS A 295 -10.66 -11.58 4.79
N GLU A 296 -11.59 -10.98 5.52
CA GLU A 296 -13.02 -11.19 5.38
C GLU A 296 -13.68 -9.84 5.09
N PHE A 297 -14.03 -9.61 3.83
CA PHE A 297 -14.28 -8.28 3.31
C PHE A 297 -15.58 -7.64 3.77
N LYS A 298 -16.62 -8.43 4.13
CA LYS A 298 -17.90 -7.87 4.60
C LYS A 298 -17.75 -6.92 5.79
N HIS A 299 -16.75 -7.15 6.65
CA HIS A 299 -16.49 -6.33 7.83
C HIS A 299 -15.95 -4.93 7.53
N TYR A 300 -15.61 -4.60 6.26
CA TYR A 300 -15.19 -3.26 5.88
C TYR A 300 -16.38 -2.30 5.74
N HIS A 301 -17.59 -2.84 5.49
CA HIS A 301 -18.83 -2.09 5.37
C HIS A 301 -19.85 -2.54 6.43
N PRO A 302 -19.57 -2.33 7.73
CA PRO A 302 -20.48 -2.76 8.79
C PRO A 302 -21.84 -2.04 8.75
N GLU A 303 -21.92 -0.92 8.05
CA GLU A 303 -23.15 -0.17 7.80
C GLU A 303 -24.04 -0.79 6.72
N ASP A 304 -23.52 -1.64 5.85
CA ASP A 304 -24.31 -2.31 4.82
C ASP A 304 -25.00 -3.56 5.37
N ALA A 305 -26.22 -3.36 5.84
CA ALA A 305 -27.05 -4.44 6.41
C ALA A 305 -27.28 -5.61 5.43
N ARG A 306 -27.25 -5.36 4.11
CA ARG A 306 -27.44 -6.39 3.09
C ARG A 306 -26.27 -7.37 3.08
N THR A 307 -25.05 -6.87 2.98
CA THR A 307 -23.84 -7.72 2.95
C THR A 307 -23.58 -8.34 4.33
N MET A 308 -23.84 -7.60 5.41
CA MET A 308 -23.68 -8.11 6.78
C MET A 308 -24.64 -9.27 7.10
N SER A 309 -25.87 -9.25 6.59
CA SER A 309 -26.86 -10.32 6.79
C SER A 309 -26.78 -11.44 5.77
N ALA A 310 -25.89 -11.38 4.79
CA ALA A 310 -25.74 -12.41 3.78
C ALA A 310 -25.40 -13.78 4.43
N PRO A 311 -26.02 -14.90 4.00
CA PRO A 311 -25.79 -16.22 4.56
C PRO A 311 -24.43 -16.82 4.17
N ALA A 312 -23.71 -16.13 3.28
CA ALA A 312 -22.37 -16.47 2.83
C ALA A 312 -21.42 -15.29 3.03
N THR A 313 -20.13 -15.57 3.13
CA THR A 313 -19.09 -14.55 3.21
C THR A 313 -17.97 -14.82 2.18
N VAL A 314 -17.17 -13.79 1.90
CA VAL A 314 -16.01 -13.91 1.02
C VAL A 314 -14.74 -13.68 1.83
N VAL A 315 -13.86 -14.67 1.80
CA VAL A 315 -12.54 -14.61 2.44
C VAL A 315 -11.43 -14.64 1.39
N CYS A 316 -10.29 -14.04 1.73
CA CYS A 316 -9.11 -14.07 0.88
C CYS A 316 -7.88 -14.40 1.70
N ARG A 317 -7.15 -15.44 1.30
CA ARG A 317 -5.85 -15.81 1.89
C ARG A 317 -4.73 -15.12 1.12
N GLU A 318 -3.85 -14.45 1.85
CA GLU A 318 -2.70 -13.72 1.31
C GLU A 318 -1.41 -14.53 1.47
N TYR A 319 -0.79 -14.88 0.34
CA TYR A 319 0.46 -15.65 0.27
C TYR A 319 1.59 -14.76 -0.23
N PRO A 320 2.60 -14.48 0.60
CA PRO A 320 3.80 -13.80 0.12
C PRO A 320 4.62 -14.68 -0.82
N LYS A 321 5.15 -14.06 -1.86
CA LYS A 321 6.05 -14.74 -2.81
C LYS A 321 7.20 -13.82 -3.24
N THR A 322 8.27 -14.43 -3.73
CA THR A 322 9.34 -13.70 -4.42
C THR A 322 8.79 -13.23 -5.77
N TRP A 323 9.02 -11.97 -6.08
CA TRP A 323 8.60 -11.38 -7.34
C TRP A 323 9.41 -11.97 -8.50
N ALA A 324 8.74 -12.24 -9.60
CA ALA A 324 9.34 -12.54 -10.89
C ALA A 324 8.72 -11.62 -11.95
N ARG A 325 9.41 -11.47 -13.08
CA ARG A 325 8.89 -10.65 -14.19
C ARG A 325 7.50 -11.14 -14.63
N GLY A 326 6.55 -10.23 -14.64
CA GLY A 326 5.13 -10.52 -14.89
C GLY A 326 4.25 -10.55 -13.65
N ASP A 327 4.87 -10.65 -12.45
CA ASP A 327 4.14 -10.51 -11.19
C ASP A 327 3.89 -9.03 -10.85
N GLU A 328 2.83 -8.78 -10.09
CA GLU A 328 2.60 -7.46 -9.52
C GLU A 328 3.61 -7.17 -8.40
N PRO A 329 4.32 -6.03 -8.43
CA PRO A 329 5.23 -5.63 -7.36
C PRO A 329 4.47 -5.00 -6.19
N TYR A 330 4.70 -5.51 -4.97
CA TYR A 330 4.03 -5.02 -3.76
C TYR A 330 4.97 -4.27 -2.83
N TYR A 331 6.06 -4.88 -2.40
CA TYR A 331 6.97 -4.30 -1.42
C TYR A 331 8.38 -4.23 -1.99
N PRO A 332 9.00 -3.03 -2.05
CA PRO A 332 10.39 -2.90 -2.47
C PRO A 332 11.31 -3.59 -1.47
N VAL A 333 12.30 -4.32 -1.96
CA VAL A 333 13.32 -4.94 -1.11
C VAL A 333 14.49 -3.97 -0.98
N ASP A 334 14.55 -3.26 0.15
CA ASP A 334 15.56 -2.23 0.39
C ASP A 334 16.87 -2.84 0.90
N THR A 335 17.85 -2.94 0.00
CA THR A 335 19.23 -3.39 0.28
C THR A 335 20.23 -2.38 -0.27
N PRO A 336 21.50 -2.39 0.16
CA PRO A 336 22.53 -1.53 -0.47
C PRO A 336 22.57 -1.70 -2.00
N ALA A 337 22.55 -2.95 -2.48
CA ALA A 337 22.56 -3.24 -3.92
C ALA A 337 21.34 -2.69 -4.66
N SER A 338 20.15 -2.78 -4.07
CA SER A 338 18.94 -2.20 -4.69
C SER A 338 18.94 -0.68 -4.70
N ARG A 339 19.53 -0.04 -3.67
CA ARG A 339 19.73 1.41 -3.62
C ARG A 339 20.66 1.90 -4.72
N ASP A 340 21.78 1.20 -4.94
CA ASP A 340 22.74 1.52 -6.02
C ASP A 340 22.07 1.34 -7.39
N LEU A 341 21.33 0.27 -7.58
CA LEU A 341 20.59 0.01 -8.82
C LEU A 341 19.52 1.08 -9.07
N LEU A 342 18.76 1.46 -8.04
CA LEU A 342 17.78 2.53 -8.10
C LEU A 342 18.42 3.87 -8.47
N ALA A 343 19.56 4.20 -7.88
CA ALA A 343 20.31 5.43 -8.20
C ALA A 343 20.70 5.49 -9.68
N ARG A 344 21.12 4.37 -10.27
CA ARG A 344 21.43 4.29 -11.70
C ARG A 344 20.21 4.56 -12.57
N TYR A 345 19.06 3.97 -12.25
CA TYR A 345 17.80 4.20 -12.98
C TYR A 345 17.32 5.65 -12.85
N ARG A 346 17.43 6.25 -11.66
CA ARG A 346 17.09 7.66 -11.44
C ARG A 346 17.97 8.61 -12.24
N ALA A 347 19.26 8.33 -12.32
CA ALA A 347 20.19 9.10 -13.15
C ALA A 347 19.84 9.05 -14.64
N GLU A 348 19.29 7.92 -15.11
CA GLU A 348 18.81 7.83 -16.48
C GLU A 348 17.47 8.57 -16.67
N ALA A 349 16.56 8.46 -15.72
CA ALA A 349 15.29 9.18 -15.78
C ALA A 349 15.51 10.69 -15.82
N ALA A 350 16.47 11.20 -15.08
CA ALA A 350 16.83 12.63 -15.08
C ALA A 350 17.35 13.16 -16.43
N LYS A 351 17.77 12.30 -17.35
CA LYS A 351 18.23 12.67 -18.69
C LYS A 351 17.06 12.77 -19.70
N VAL A 352 15.89 12.25 -19.34
CA VAL A 352 14.74 12.22 -20.25
C VAL A 352 13.93 13.52 -20.07
N PRO A 353 13.89 14.39 -21.08
CA PRO A 353 13.13 15.62 -20.98
C PRO A 353 11.63 15.31 -20.83
N ASN A 354 10.92 16.16 -20.14
CA ASN A 354 9.47 16.06 -19.94
C ASN A 354 8.99 14.74 -19.31
N LEU A 355 9.86 14.06 -18.52
CA LEU A 355 9.52 12.87 -17.75
C LEU A 355 9.46 13.19 -16.27
N VAL A 356 8.33 12.87 -15.65
CA VAL A 356 8.17 12.85 -14.20
C VAL A 356 7.82 11.42 -13.77
N VAL A 357 8.67 10.83 -12.97
CA VAL A 357 8.43 9.50 -12.39
C VAL A 357 7.93 9.68 -10.96
N GLY A 358 6.89 8.95 -10.58
CA GLY A 358 6.34 9.04 -9.23
C GLY A 358 5.40 7.89 -8.88
N GLY A 359 4.80 7.98 -7.70
CA GLY A 359 3.99 6.91 -7.14
C GLY A 359 4.81 5.75 -6.59
N ARG A 360 4.15 4.80 -5.94
CA ARG A 360 4.79 3.73 -5.18
C ARG A 360 5.80 2.91 -5.99
N LEU A 361 5.47 2.57 -7.23
CA LEU A 361 6.33 1.76 -8.10
C LEU A 361 7.46 2.61 -8.72
N GLY A 362 7.12 3.81 -9.21
CA GLY A 362 8.10 4.72 -9.81
C GLY A 362 9.15 5.21 -8.81
N ASP A 363 8.73 5.52 -7.59
CA ASP A 363 9.62 5.95 -6.52
C ASP A 363 10.39 4.81 -5.85
N TYR A 364 9.99 3.55 -6.13
CA TYR A 364 10.52 2.38 -5.44
C TYR A 364 10.44 2.54 -3.93
N LYS A 365 9.25 2.93 -3.44
CA LYS A 365 8.97 3.17 -2.01
C LYS A 365 7.68 2.51 -1.58
N TYR A 366 7.65 2.09 -0.32
CA TYR A 366 6.38 1.76 0.32
C TYR A 366 5.61 3.05 0.62
N TYR A 367 4.42 3.15 0.03
CA TYR A 367 3.48 4.24 0.30
C TYR A 367 2.16 3.65 0.79
N ASP A 368 1.64 4.20 1.87
CA ASP A 368 0.22 4.11 2.16
C ASP A 368 -0.58 5.00 1.19
N MET A 369 -1.87 4.85 1.13
CA MET A 369 -2.70 5.57 0.16
C MET A 369 -2.61 7.08 0.31
N ASP A 370 -2.58 7.58 1.55
CA ASP A 370 -2.45 9.01 1.84
C ASP A 370 -1.14 9.59 1.30
N ARG A 371 -0.04 8.85 1.43
CA ARG A 371 1.28 9.25 0.91
C ARG A 371 1.30 9.25 -0.62
N SER A 372 0.56 8.34 -1.24
CA SER A 372 0.39 8.34 -2.70
C SER A 372 -0.35 9.60 -3.17
N VAL A 373 -1.42 10.00 -2.46
CA VAL A 373 -2.15 11.25 -2.74
C VAL A 373 -1.23 12.46 -2.51
N ALA A 374 -0.57 12.55 -1.36
CA ALA A 374 0.35 13.66 -1.05
C ALA A 374 1.44 13.83 -2.11
N ALA A 375 2.08 12.72 -2.53
CA ALA A 375 3.10 12.74 -3.56
C ALA A 375 2.56 13.22 -4.93
N ALA A 376 1.32 12.86 -5.27
CA ALA A 376 0.66 13.34 -6.48
C ALA A 376 0.36 14.84 -6.43
N LEU A 377 -0.14 15.34 -5.31
CA LEU A 377 -0.39 16.78 -5.09
C LEU A 377 0.90 17.58 -5.21
N GLN A 378 2.00 17.09 -4.61
CA GLN A 378 3.31 17.73 -4.70
C GLN A 378 3.86 17.74 -6.14
N ALA A 379 3.77 16.61 -6.86
CA ALA A 379 4.22 16.52 -8.25
C ALA A 379 3.45 17.46 -9.16
N ALA A 380 2.12 17.54 -9.01
CA ALA A 380 1.28 18.46 -9.77
C ALA A 380 1.63 19.93 -9.47
N ALA A 381 1.82 20.29 -8.21
CA ALA A 381 2.19 21.65 -7.80
C ALA A 381 3.56 22.04 -8.37
N ALA A 382 4.55 21.15 -8.33
CA ALA A 382 5.89 21.41 -8.89
C ALA A 382 5.83 21.65 -10.40
N PHE A 383 5.07 20.84 -11.14
CA PHE A 383 4.88 21.00 -12.58
C PHE A 383 4.22 22.33 -12.92
N LEU A 384 3.12 22.68 -12.25
CA LEU A 384 2.40 23.94 -12.49
C LEU A 384 3.21 25.19 -12.10
N CYS A 385 4.15 25.07 -11.16
CA CYS A 385 5.08 26.16 -10.82
C CYS A 385 6.17 26.34 -11.88
N GLY A 386 6.68 25.25 -12.46
CA GLY A 386 7.66 25.29 -13.56
C GLY A 386 7.10 25.97 -14.80
N ASP A 387 5.90 25.59 -15.24
CA ASP A 387 5.22 26.19 -16.38
C ASP A 387 5.04 27.72 -16.25
N ARG A 388 4.74 28.21 -15.04
CA ARG A 388 4.58 29.67 -14.79
C ARG A 388 5.88 30.46 -14.93
N HIS A 389 7.03 29.85 -14.78
CA HIS A 389 8.32 30.50 -15.00
C HIS A 389 8.70 30.59 -16.49
N GLU A 390 8.33 29.57 -17.27
CA GLU A 390 8.56 29.59 -18.73
C GLU A 390 7.70 30.62 -19.44
N ASP A 391 6.39 30.73 -19.07
CA ASP A 391 5.49 31.75 -19.62
C ASP A 391 5.92 33.20 -19.31
N ARG A 392 6.57 33.44 -18.16
CA ARG A 392 7.09 34.76 -17.77
C ARG A 392 8.43 35.10 -18.40
N SER A 393 9.17 34.13 -18.89
CA SER A 393 10.43 34.33 -19.59
C SER A 393 10.24 34.49 -21.10
N ALA A 394 9.04 34.18 -21.62
CA ALA A 394 8.68 34.31 -23.04
C ALA A 394 7.86 35.58 -23.36
N SER A 395 7.52 36.38 -22.34
CA SER A 395 6.84 37.67 -22.45
C SER A 395 7.82 38.81 -22.14
#